data_c2dd2852b8cef78c3ef54074486c627f
#
_entry.id   c2dd2852b8cef78c3ef54074486c627f
#
_cell.length_a   1.000
_cell.length_b   1.000
_cell.length_c   1.000
_cell.angle_alpha   90.00
_cell.angle_beta   90.00
_cell.angle_gamma   90.00
#
_symmetry.space_group_name_H-M   'P 1'
#
loop_
_entity.id
_entity.type
_entity.pdbx_description
1 polymer ?
#
loop_
_entity_poly.entity_id
_entity_poly.type
_entity_poly.pdbx_seq_one_letter_code
_entity_poly.pdbx_strand_id
1 'polypeptide(L)'
;PLLGSLIIGALMKYIVGIPILMLTNAITGMLENMQTNMSMIIPFGIIVGVLSAVDYGGPINKVVYAFVCGLLSEGIGGPVAILMQASMIAPFGLTIGYFLSRILKRDIFSKEEVDNLKSAFIMGCCMITEGSYPIILNDLIRITICTGVGAGVGGAICAALNVTSSVPHGGLFALPGFNYPQYWMLALLVGSCVFAVLLQFLKRKPVEQDASEEKDIDLSDLKIS
;
A
#
# COMPACT_ATOMS: atom_id res chain seq x y z
N PRO A 1 -34.78 4.19 10.75
CA PRO A 1 -33.48 4.72 10.28
C PRO A 1 -32.75 5.45 11.41
N LEU A 2 -33.42 6.37 12.15
CA LEU A 2 -32.80 7.26 13.15
C LEU A 2 -32.19 6.50 14.34
N LEU A 3 -32.87 5.53 14.88
CA LEU A 3 -32.33 4.67 15.97
C LEU A 3 -31.17 3.81 15.49
N GLY A 4 -31.25 3.28 14.28
CA GLY A 4 -30.15 2.48 13.71
C GLY A 4 -28.88 3.29 13.51
N SER A 5 -28.98 4.52 12.95
CA SER A 5 -27.82 5.39 12.77
C SER A 5 -27.24 5.85 14.11
N LEU A 6 -28.05 6.07 15.11
CA LEU A 6 -27.60 6.46 16.46
C LEU A 6 -26.86 5.32 17.17
N ILE A 7 -27.36 4.09 17.07
CA ILE A 7 -26.70 2.88 17.60
C ILE A 7 -25.37 2.64 16.88
N ILE A 8 -25.35 2.67 15.54
CA ILE A 8 -24.13 2.49 14.76
C ILE A 8 -23.12 3.60 15.08
N GLY A 9 -23.58 4.85 15.16
CA GLY A 9 -22.72 5.99 15.52
C GLY A 9 -22.11 5.83 16.93
N ALA A 10 -22.87 5.37 17.90
CA ALA A 10 -22.37 5.11 19.24
C ALA A 10 -21.37 3.93 19.26
N LEU A 11 -21.67 2.83 18.58
CA LEU A 11 -20.75 1.69 18.43
C LEU A 11 -19.44 2.11 17.76
N MET A 12 -19.51 2.86 16.67
CA MET A 12 -18.32 3.37 15.97
C MET A 12 -17.51 4.31 16.86
N LYS A 13 -18.16 5.19 17.63
CA LYS A 13 -17.45 6.13 18.51
C LYS A 13 -16.78 5.43 19.71
N TYR A 14 -17.47 4.54 20.40
CA TYR A 14 -17.01 4.00 21.68
C TYR A 14 -16.28 2.66 21.55
N ILE A 15 -16.65 1.80 20.60
CA ILE A 15 -16.02 0.48 20.44
C ILE A 15 -14.87 0.55 19.43
N VAL A 16 -15.05 1.23 18.30
CA VAL A 16 -14.05 1.28 17.24
C VAL A 16 -13.16 2.52 17.39
N GLY A 17 -13.73 3.67 17.74
CA GLY A 17 -13.04 4.94 17.82
C GLY A 17 -11.97 5.00 18.91
N ILE A 18 -12.22 4.40 20.09
CA ILE A 18 -11.23 4.43 21.18
C ILE A 18 -9.95 3.66 20.84
N PRO A 19 -10.00 2.39 20.36
CA PRO A 19 -8.77 1.69 19.91
C PRO A 19 -8.07 2.41 18.77
N ILE A 20 -8.80 2.99 17.81
CA ILE A 20 -8.21 3.76 16.72
C ILE A 20 -7.49 5.01 17.26
N LEU A 21 -8.09 5.73 18.21
CA LEU A 21 -7.49 6.90 18.85
C LEU A 21 -6.22 6.55 19.61
N MET A 22 -6.21 5.43 20.33
CA MET A 22 -5.01 4.93 21.01
C MET A 22 -3.89 4.60 20.01
N LEU A 23 -4.22 3.91 18.92
CA LEU A 23 -3.28 3.59 17.84
C LEU A 23 -2.75 4.87 17.18
N THR A 24 -3.63 5.83 16.88
CA THR A 24 -3.27 7.13 16.31
C THR A 24 -2.27 7.85 17.20
N ASN A 25 -2.58 7.99 18.48
CA ASN A 25 -1.71 8.70 19.42
C ASN A 25 -0.34 8.00 19.58
N ALA A 26 -0.32 6.67 19.61
CA ALA A 26 0.92 5.92 19.69
C ALA A 26 1.81 6.11 18.45
N ILE A 27 1.23 6.01 17.25
CA ILE A 27 1.96 6.20 15.99
C ILE A 27 2.44 7.66 15.88
N THR A 28 1.57 8.63 16.12
CA THR A 28 1.90 10.06 16.02
C THR A 28 3.03 10.42 16.98
N GLY A 29 2.91 10.03 18.26
CA GLY A 29 3.95 10.32 19.26
C GLY A 29 5.30 9.66 18.94
N MET A 30 5.29 8.44 18.34
CA MET A 30 6.51 7.81 17.88
C MET A 30 7.15 8.60 16.72
N LEU A 31 6.34 9.00 15.73
CA LEU A 31 6.82 9.71 14.55
C LEU A 31 7.32 11.13 14.88
N GLU A 32 6.66 11.85 15.80
CA GLU A 32 7.11 13.16 16.29
C GLU A 32 8.48 13.08 16.96
N ASN A 33 8.69 12.09 17.83
CA ASN A 33 9.96 11.88 18.48
C ASN A 33 11.10 11.56 17.50
N MET A 34 10.81 10.85 16.42
CA MET A 34 11.81 10.49 15.41
C MET A 34 12.14 11.64 14.47
N GLN A 35 11.17 12.49 14.14
CA GLN A 35 11.35 13.62 13.23
C GLN A 35 12.30 14.67 13.79
N THR A 36 12.31 14.90 15.12
CA THR A 36 13.16 15.90 15.76
C THR A 36 14.63 15.51 15.83
N ASN A 37 14.98 14.26 15.54
CA ASN A 37 16.33 13.72 15.67
C ASN A 37 16.98 13.50 14.29
N MET A 38 17.98 14.28 13.94
CA MET A 38 18.70 14.16 12.65
C MET A 38 19.28 12.77 12.38
N SER A 39 19.74 12.06 13.40
CA SER A 39 20.25 10.69 13.29
C SER A 39 19.15 9.66 13.01
N MET A 40 17.88 10.03 13.21
CA MET A 40 16.73 9.16 13.03
C MET A 40 16.02 9.34 11.68
N ILE A 41 16.54 10.19 10.80
CA ILE A 41 15.84 10.54 9.54
C ILE A 41 15.66 9.34 8.62
N ILE A 42 16.65 8.45 8.53
CA ILE A 42 16.56 7.22 7.72
C ILE A 42 15.64 6.18 8.40
N PRO A 43 15.82 5.84 9.69
CA PRO A 43 14.85 5.01 10.42
C PRO A 43 13.42 5.55 10.35
N PHE A 44 13.23 6.86 10.47
CA PHE A 44 11.93 7.52 10.29
C PHE A 44 11.36 7.24 8.89
N GLY A 45 12.18 7.42 7.84
CA GLY A 45 11.78 7.14 6.46
C GLY A 45 11.36 5.69 6.24
N ILE A 46 12.08 4.73 6.84
CA ILE A 46 11.73 3.31 6.81
C ILE A 46 10.36 3.07 7.47
N ILE A 47 10.17 3.60 8.69
CA ILE A 47 8.95 3.38 9.47
C ILE A 47 7.73 4.01 8.78
N VAL A 48 7.85 5.27 8.34
CA VAL A 48 6.77 5.93 7.57
C VAL A 48 6.45 5.14 6.31
N GLY A 49 7.47 4.67 5.57
CA GLY A 49 7.29 3.86 4.38
C GLY A 49 6.53 2.57 4.68
N VAL A 50 6.97 1.80 5.66
CA VAL A 50 6.32 0.53 6.06
C VAL A 50 4.88 0.77 6.50
N LEU A 51 4.65 1.67 7.46
CA LEU A 51 3.32 1.94 8.00
C LEU A 51 2.35 2.49 6.93
N SER A 52 2.86 3.21 5.94
CA SER A 52 2.04 3.74 4.84
C SER A 52 1.60 2.66 3.85
N ALA A 53 2.26 1.50 3.83
CA ALA A 53 2.08 0.52 2.76
C ALA A 53 1.42 -0.80 3.22
N VAL A 54 1.59 -1.20 4.48
CA VAL A 54 1.25 -2.56 4.94
C VAL A 54 -0.24 -2.87 5.04
N ASP A 55 -1.10 -1.87 5.10
CA ASP A 55 -2.55 -2.03 5.18
C ASP A 55 -3.31 -1.49 3.95
N TYR A 56 -2.57 -1.12 2.89
CA TYR A 56 -3.09 -0.78 1.56
C TYR A 56 -4.21 0.28 1.56
N GLY A 57 -4.06 1.33 2.35
CA GLY A 57 -5.06 2.39 2.50
C GLY A 57 -6.01 2.19 3.69
N GLY A 58 -5.72 1.23 4.55
CA GLY A 58 -6.46 0.95 5.78
C GLY A 58 -6.22 1.95 6.91
N PRO A 59 -6.60 1.60 8.16
CA PRO A 59 -6.53 2.50 9.31
C PRO A 59 -5.13 3.04 9.61
N ILE A 60 -4.09 2.19 9.51
CA ILE A 60 -2.70 2.58 9.80
C ILE A 60 -2.23 3.62 8.78
N ASN A 61 -2.45 3.35 7.49
CA ASN A 61 -2.13 4.30 6.43
C ASN A 61 -2.84 5.65 6.65
N LYS A 62 -4.12 5.66 7.04
CA LYS A 62 -4.89 6.89 7.28
C LYS A 62 -4.34 7.71 8.43
N VAL A 63 -3.87 7.06 9.50
CA VAL A 63 -3.20 7.74 10.63
C VAL A 63 -1.91 8.40 10.16
N VAL A 64 -1.06 7.65 9.45
CA VAL A 64 0.20 8.17 8.91
C VAL A 64 -0.09 9.31 7.91
N TYR A 65 -1.09 9.14 7.05
CA TYR A 65 -1.49 10.17 6.09
C TYR A 65 -1.91 11.47 6.79
N ALA A 66 -2.75 11.40 7.82
CA ALA A 66 -3.15 12.57 8.59
C ALA A 66 -1.95 13.26 9.26
N PHE A 67 -1.03 12.48 9.83
CA PHE A 67 0.19 12.98 10.45
C PHE A 67 1.10 13.69 9.43
N VAL A 68 1.40 13.06 8.31
CA VAL A 68 2.30 13.67 7.30
C VAL A 68 1.69 14.87 6.60
N CYS A 69 0.34 14.91 6.44
CA CYS A 69 -0.37 16.09 5.95
C CYS A 69 -0.33 17.25 6.96
N GLY A 70 -0.39 16.94 8.25
CA GLY A 70 -0.15 17.93 9.30
C GLY A 70 1.23 18.57 9.18
N LEU A 71 2.28 17.75 9.03
CA LEU A 71 3.64 18.21 8.81
C LEU A 71 3.80 19.02 7.51
N LEU A 72 3.10 18.61 6.44
CA LEU A 72 3.10 19.36 5.18
C LEU A 72 2.52 20.78 5.36
N SER A 73 1.49 20.93 6.19
CA SER A 73 0.92 22.25 6.49
C SER A 73 1.89 23.18 7.26
N GLU A 74 2.88 22.59 7.92
CA GLU A 74 3.99 23.29 8.57
C GLU A 74 5.22 23.48 7.66
N GLY A 75 5.08 23.09 6.37
CA GLY A 75 6.17 23.21 5.38
C GLY A 75 7.13 22.03 5.33
N ILE A 76 6.85 20.94 6.07
CA ILE A 76 7.69 19.74 6.13
C ILE A 76 7.15 18.69 5.16
N GLY A 77 7.66 18.69 3.91
CA GLY A 77 7.16 17.86 2.82
C GLY A 77 7.86 16.49 2.66
N GLY A 78 8.90 16.18 3.42
CA GLY A 78 9.63 14.91 3.31
C GLY A 78 8.77 13.69 3.62
N PRO A 79 8.06 13.64 4.75
CA PRO A 79 7.22 12.50 5.11
C PRO A 79 6.09 12.21 4.11
N VAL A 80 5.52 13.25 3.48
CA VAL A 80 4.51 13.09 2.42
C VAL A 80 5.11 12.44 1.19
N ALA A 81 6.34 12.83 0.78
CA ALA A 81 7.03 12.21 -0.34
C ALA A 81 7.24 10.71 -0.12
N ILE A 82 7.59 10.31 1.11
CA ILE A 82 7.76 8.92 1.52
C ILE A 82 6.43 8.16 1.46
N LEU A 83 5.36 8.72 2.01
CA LEU A 83 4.03 8.10 2.00
C LEU A 83 3.53 7.87 0.57
N MET A 84 3.68 8.86 -0.31
CA MET A 84 3.24 8.75 -1.71
C MET A 84 3.99 7.62 -2.43
N GLN A 85 5.30 7.54 -2.28
CA GLN A 85 6.12 6.45 -2.85
C GLN A 85 5.69 5.09 -2.28
N ALA A 86 5.54 4.98 -0.96
CA ALA A 86 5.20 3.74 -0.27
C ALA A 86 3.85 3.17 -0.71
N SER A 87 2.85 4.04 -0.88
CA SER A 87 1.51 3.65 -1.36
C SER A 87 1.51 3.11 -2.79
N MET A 88 2.53 3.40 -3.60
CA MET A 88 2.65 2.93 -4.98
C MET A 88 3.48 1.65 -5.12
N ILE A 89 4.15 1.19 -4.05
CA ILE A 89 5.04 0.01 -4.11
C ILE A 89 4.29 -1.25 -4.51
N ALA A 90 3.10 -1.52 -3.97
CA ALA A 90 2.37 -2.74 -4.27
C ALA A 90 2.01 -2.87 -5.76
N PRO A 91 1.30 -1.91 -6.40
CA PRO A 91 0.94 -2.03 -7.81
C PRO A 91 2.16 -2.05 -8.74
N PHE A 92 3.20 -1.24 -8.46
CA PHE A 92 4.42 -1.24 -9.27
C PHE A 92 5.23 -2.52 -9.06
N GLY A 93 5.40 -2.94 -7.81
CA GLY A 93 6.12 -4.15 -7.45
C GLY A 93 5.48 -5.42 -7.98
N LEU A 94 4.14 -5.53 -7.96
CA LEU A 94 3.39 -6.63 -8.58
C LEU A 94 3.62 -6.66 -10.09
N THR A 95 3.59 -5.50 -10.74
CA THR A 95 3.81 -5.41 -12.19
C THR A 95 5.23 -5.82 -12.57
N ILE A 96 6.25 -5.27 -11.90
CA ILE A 96 7.65 -5.66 -12.12
C ILE A 96 7.85 -7.13 -11.77
N GLY A 97 7.23 -7.62 -10.68
CA GLY A 97 7.26 -9.01 -10.25
C GLY A 97 6.69 -9.97 -11.28
N TYR A 98 5.61 -9.58 -11.96
CA TYR A 98 5.06 -10.35 -13.08
C TYR A 98 6.04 -10.46 -14.25
N PHE A 99 6.62 -9.34 -14.70
CA PHE A 99 7.63 -9.38 -15.77
C PHE A 99 8.84 -10.20 -15.38
N LEU A 100 9.32 -10.06 -14.15
CA LEU A 100 10.43 -10.84 -13.61
C LEU A 100 10.11 -12.34 -13.56
N SER A 101 8.89 -12.71 -13.17
CA SER A 101 8.45 -14.12 -13.14
C SER A 101 8.46 -14.74 -14.54
N ARG A 102 8.07 -13.97 -15.56
CA ARG A 102 8.12 -14.41 -16.97
C ARG A 102 9.54 -14.64 -17.45
N ILE A 103 10.47 -13.74 -17.10
CA ILE A 103 11.90 -13.88 -17.43
C ILE A 103 12.50 -15.12 -16.73
N LEU A 104 12.17 -15.33 -15.46
CA LEU A 104 12.63 -16.45 -14.66
C LEU A 104 11.90 -17.77 -14.95
N LYS A 105 10.89 -17.75 -15.84
CA LYS A 105 10.02 -18.90 -16.17
C LYS A 105 9.34 -19.49 -14.92
N ARG A 106 8.88 -18.62 -14.02
CA ARG A 106 8.17 -18.98 -12.80
C ARG A 106 6.70 -18.60 -12.93
N ASP A 107 5.81 -19.58 -12.90
CA ASP A 107 4.36 -19.35 -12.93
C ASP A 107 3.84 -19.11 -11.49
N ILE A 108 4.01 -17.89 -11.00
CA ILE A 108 3.56 -17.46 -9.66
C ILE A 108 2.31 -16.58 -9.70
N PHE A 109 1.80 -16.27 -10.89
CA PHE A 109 0.58 -15.49 -11.07
C PHE A 109 -0.49 -16.33 -11.77
N SER A 110 -1.74 -16.29 -11.27
CA SER A 110 -2.89 -16.87 -11.96
C SER A 110 -3.31 -16.02 -13.15
N LYS A 111 -4.16 -16.58 -14.06
CA LYS A 111 -4.71 -15.82 -15.19
C LYS A 111 -5.51 -14.61 -14.72
N GLU A 112 -6.34 -14.78 -13.68
CA GLU A 112 -7.14 -13.69 -13.10
C GLU A 112 -6.27 -12.58 -12.50
N GLU A 113 -5.17 -12.94 -11.82
CA GLU A 113 -4.22 -11.97 -11.28
C GLU A 113 -3.56 -11.16 -12.39
N VAL A 114 -3.22 -11.80 -13.52
CA VAL A 114 -2.63 -11.13 -14.69
C VAL A 114 -3.61 -10.16 -15.35
N ASP A 115 -4.88 -10.51 -15.45
CA ASP A 115 -5.92 -9.63 -16.00
C ASP A 115 -6.13 -8.39 -15.10
N ASN A 116 -6.10 -8.58 -13.78
CA ASN A 116 -6.22 -7.48 -12.83
C ASN A 116 -4.98 -6.56 -12.77
N LEU A 117 -3.81 -7.05 -13.19
CA LEU A 117 -2.54 -6.30 -13.11
C LEU A 117 -2.56 -5.01 -13.92
N LYS A 118 -3.26 -4.99 -15.08
CA LYS A 118 -3.35 -3.80 -15.94
C LYS A 118 -4.07 -2.65 -15.23
N SER A 119 -5.23 -2.97 -14.63
CA SER A 119 -6.00 -1.98 -13.88
C SER A 119 -5.28 -1.56 -12.61
N ALA A 120 -4.66 -2.51 -11.88
CA ALA A 120 -3.86 -2.24 -10.70
C ALA A 120 -2.70 -1.27 -10.98
N PHE A 121 -1.99 -1.45 -12.11
CA PHE A 121 -0.89 -0.57 -12.50
C PHE A 121 -1.37 0.86 -12.80
N ILE A 122 -2.43 0.99 -13.62
CA ILE A 122 -2.98 2.30 -13.98
C ILE A 122 -3.48 3.04 -12.73
N MET A 123 -4.23 2.36 -11.86
CA MET A 123 -4.67 2.92 -10.59
C MET A 123 -3.49 3.28 -9.68
N GLY A 124 -2.46 2.42 -9.66
CA GLY A 124 -1.22 2.66 -8.94
C GLY A 124 -0.49 3.92 -9.36
N CYS A 125 -0.51 4.28 -10.65
CA CYS A 125 0.03 5.54 -11.14
C CYS A 125 -0.66 6.77 -10.50
N CYS A 126 -1.93 6.63 -10.12
CA CYS A 126 -2.70 7.65 -9.41
C CYS A 126 -2.58 7.54 -7.87
N MET A 127 -1.69 6.69 -7.35
CA MET A 127 -1.57 6.37 -5.92
C MET A 127 -2.81 5.65 -5.34
N ILE A 128 -3.54 4.89 -6.16
CA ILE A 128 -4.71 4.10 -5.74
C ILE A 128 -4.25 2.65 -5.59
N THR A 129 -4.10 2.20 -4.35
CA THR A 129 -3.57 0.86 -4.02
C THR A 129 -4.65 -0.22 -4.13
N GLU A 130 -5.91 0.17 -3.98
CA GLU A 130 -7.08 -0.71 -3.94
C GLU A 130 -7.25 -1.54 -5.23
N GLY A 131 -6.78 -1.05 -6.36
CA GLY A 131 -6.74 -1.81 -7.62
C GLY A 131 -5.92 -3.10 -7.54
N SER A 132 -5.02 -3.21 -6.57
CA SER A 132 -4.19 -4.39 -6.35
C SER A 132 -4.83 -5.44 -5.42
N TYR A 133 -5.96 -5.14 -4.77
CA TYR A 133 -6.59 -6.05 -3.81
C TYR A 133 -6.90 -7.45 -4.35
N PRO A 134 -7.43 -7.64 -5.57
CA PRO A 134 -7.70 -8.98 -6.08
C PRO A 134 -6.46 -9.88 -6.12
N ILE A 135 -5.28 -9.28 -6.29
CA ILE A 135 -4.00 -10.00 -6.32
C ILE A 135 -3.46 -10.19 -4.90
N ILE A 136 -3.55 -9.15 -4.07
CA ILE A 136 -3.01 -9.13 -2.70
C ILE A 136 -3.73 -10.16 -1.81
N LEU A 137 -5.05 -10.25 -1.92
CA LEU A 137 -5.87 -11.13 -1.07
C LEU A 137 -5.58 -12.62 -1.30
N ASN A 138 -5.07 -13.01 -2.47
CA ASN A 138 -4.70 -14.38 -2.77
C ASN A 138 -3.48 -14.88 -1.98
N ASP A 139 -2.58 -13.97 -1.56
CA ASP A 139 -1.42 -14.30 -0.71
C ASP A 139 -1.06 -13.11 0.19
N LEU A 140 -2.04 -12.67 0.99
CA LEU A 140 -2.00 -11.42 1.76
C LEU A 140 -0.72 -11.27 2.57
N ILE A 141 -0.37 -12.27 3.39
CA ILE A 141 0.74 -12.15 4.35
C ILE A 141 2.07 -11.96 3.60
N ARG A 142 2.32 -12.74 2.54
CA ARG A 142 3.59 -12.70 1.83
C ARG A 142 3.74 -11.45 0.99
N ILE A 143 2.67 -11.05 0.30
CA ILE A 143 2.66 -9.82 -0.48
C ILE A 143 2.83 -8.62 0.47
N THR A 144 2.20 -8.63 1.66
CA THR A 144 2.38 -7.56 2.65
C THR A 144 3.81 -7.47 3.18
N ILE A 145 4.48 -8.59 3.40
CA ILE A 145 5.91 -8.59 3.77
C ILE A 145 6.75 -7.95 2.65
N CYS A 146 6.52 -8.36 1.39
CA CYS A 146 7.23 -7.77 0.24
C CYS A 146 6.96 -6.26 0.13
N THR A 147 5.69 -5.85 0.33
CA THR A 147 5.28 -4.44 0.30
C THR A 147 5.98 -3.64 1.39
N GLY A 148 5.97 -4.13 2.64
CA GLY A 148 6.61 -3.46 3.76
C GLY A 148 8.11 -3.27 3.55
N VAL A 149 8.82 -4.31 3.11
CA VAL A 149 10.26 -4.23 2.84
C VAL A 149 10.54 -3.27 1.68
N GLY A 150 9.81 -3.39 0.56
CA GLY A 150 9.99 -2.50 -0.59
C GLY A 150 9.70 -1.03 -0.25
N ALA A 151 8.62 -0.78 0.50
CA ALA A 151 8.24 0.57 0.94
C ALA A 151 9.23 1.15 1.96
N GLY A 152 9.74 0.33 2.86
CA GLY A 152 10.79 0.72 3.81
C GLY A 152 12.08 1.13 3.12
N VAL A 153 12.54 0.35 2.13
CA VAL A 153 13.73 0.68 1.33
C VAL A 153 13.53 1.98 0.55
N GLY A 154 12.39 2.12 -0.14
CA GLY A 154 12.08 3.36 -0.86
C GLY A 154 11.97 4.57 0.07
N GLY A 155 11.36 4.39 1.25
CA GLY A 155 11.27 5.42 2.30
C GLY A 155 12.65 5.85 2.82
N ALA A 156 13.57 4.89 3.03
CA ALA A 156 14.96 5.18 3.41
C ALA A 156 15.69 6.01 2.34
N ILE A 157 15.50 5.68 1.06
CA ILE A 157 16.11 6.41 -0.06
C ILE A 157 15.55 7.84 -0.14
N CYS A 158 14.22 8.01 -0.05
CA CYS A 158 13.60 9.34 -0.01
C CYS A 158 14.15 10.19 1.13
N ALA A 159 14.25 9.62 2.33
CA ALA A 159 14.78 10.30 3.51
C ALA A 159 16.26 10.68 3.35
N ALA A 160 17.10 9.73 2.89
CA ALA A 160 18.54 9.95 2.70
C ALA A 160 18.82 11.01 1.64
N LEU A 161 18.01 11.11 0.59
CA LEU A 161 18.15 12.05 -0.50
C LEU A 161 17.35 13.36 -0.29
N ASN A 162 16.77 13.55 0.89
CA ASN A 162 15.98 14.73 1.25
C ASN A 162 14.90 15.07 0.20
N VAL A 163 14.19 14.05 -0.27
CA VAL A 163 13.08 14.24 -1.21
C VAL A 163 11.88 14.79 -0.45
N THR A 164 11.34 15.89 -0.95
CA THR A 164 10.15 16.56 -0.38
C THR A 164 9.08 16.76 -1.44
N SER A 165 7.82 16.77 -1.01
CA SER A 165 6.67 17.10 -1.84
C SER A 165 5.96 18.34 -1.30
N SER A 166 5.47 19.20 -2.19
CA SER A 166 4.62 20.33 -1.84
C SER A 166 3.12 20.00 -1.94
N VAL A 167 2.78 18.79 -2.41
CA VAL A 167 1.40 18.34 -2.59
C VAL A 167 1.16 17.05 -1.80
N PRO A 168 -0.05 16.87 -1.24
CA PRO A 168 -0.31 15.73 -0.33
C PRO A 168 -0.64 14.43 -1.04
N HIS A 169 -0.98 14.45 -2.33
CA HIS A 169 -1.48 13.30 -3.08
C HIS A 169 -1.30 13.47 -4.58
N GLY A 170 -1.41 12.35 -5.35
CA GLY A 170 -1.47 12.41 -6.81
C GLY A 170 -0.57 11.41 -7.54
N GLY A 171 0.28 10.67 -6.83
CA GLY A 171 1.17 9.66 -7.42
C GLY A 171 2.10 10.27 -8.48
N LEU A 172 2.14 9.69 -9.69
CA LEU A 172 2.97 10.22 -10.79
C LEU A 172 2.53 11.61 -11.26
N PHE A 173 1.26 11.97 -11.12
CA PHE A 173 0.77 13.29 -11.49
C PHE A 173 1.25 14.39 -10.55
N ALA A 174 1.73 14.03 -9.36
CA ALA A 174 2.31 14.95 -8.40
C ALA A 174 3.80 15.26 -8.65
N LEU A 175 4.44 14.65 -9.67
CA LEU A 175 5.86 14.83 -9.97
C LEU A 175 6.32 16.31 -10.02
N PRO A 176 5.55 17.25 -10.60
CA PRO A 176 5.95 18.66 -10.59
C PRO A 176 6.01 19.29 -9.18
N GLY A 177 5.38 18.67 -8.19
CA GLY A 177 5.37 19.13 -6.79
C GLY A 177 6.55 18.65 -5.95
N PHE A 178 7.44 17.81 -6.50
CA PHE A 178 8.63 17.33 -5.80
C PHE A 178 9.84 18.23 -6.07
N ASN A 179 10.68 18.41 -5.03
CA ASN A 179 11.96 19.11 -5.18
C ASN A 179 12.96 18.35 -6.06
N TYR A 180 12.98 17.00 -5.93
CA TYR A 180 13.84 16.09 -6.70
C TYR A 180 13.04 14.92 -7.26
N PRO A 181 12.21 15.12 -8.31
CA PRO A 181 11.34 14.07 -8.86
C PRO A 181 12.10 12.84 -9.35
N GLN A 182 13.33 13.03 -9.87
CA GLN A 182 14.20 11.94 -10.31
C GLN A 182 14.60 11.00 -9.15
N TYR A 183 14.88 11.55 -7.97
CA TYR A 183 15.23 10.73 -6.79
C TYR A 183 14.00 10.05 -6.20
N TRP A 184 12.85 10.70 -6.27
CA TRP A 184 11.59 10.09 -5.88
C TRP A 184 11.25 8.89 -6.78
N MET A 185 11.39 9.06 -8.12
CA MET A 185 11.21 7.96 -9.08
C MET A 185 12.23 6.84 -8.86
N LEU A 186 13.47 7.16 -8.53
CA LEU A 186 14.49 6.17 -8.19
C LEU A 186 14.08 5.38 -6.94
N ALA A 187 13.59 6.04 -5.89
CA ALA A 187 13.14 5.39 -4.67
C ALA A 187 11.95 4.45 -4.92
N LEU A 188 10.98 4.89 -5.73
CA LEU A 188 9.85 4.06 -6.16
C LEU A 188 10.32 2.84 -6.96
N LEU A 189 11.22 3.03 -7.92
CA LEU A 189 11.73 1.95 -8.77
C LEU A 189 12.52 0.93 -7.95
N VAL A 190 13.47 1.39 -7.12
CA VAL A 190 14.30 0.50 -6.29
C VAL A 190 13.43 -0.26 -5.29
N GLY A 191 12.53 0.43 -4.59
CA GLY A 191 11.61 -0.23 -3.66
C GLY A 191 10.72 -1.27 -4.34
N SER A 192 10.19 -0.95 -5.54
CA SER A 192 9.38 -1.88 -6.33
C SER A 192 10.20 -3.07 -6.87
N CYS A 193 11.46 -2.88 -7.22
CA CYS A 193 12.37 -3.96 -7.60
C CYS A 193 12.69 -4.88 -6.42
N VAL A 194 12.92 -4.32 -5.24
CA VAL A 194 13.11 -5.12 -4.00
C VAL A 194 11.86 -5.94 -3.71
N PHE A 195 10.68 -5.33 -3.76
CA PHE A 195 9.41 -6.04 -3.68
C PHE A 195 9.34 -7.20 -4.69
N ALA A 196 9.60 -6.90 -5.97
CA ALA A 196 9.50 -7.87 -7.07
C ALA A 196 10.44 -9.07 -6.89
N VAL A 197 11.66 -8.83 -6.44
CA VAL A 197 12.64 -9.90 -6.15
C VAL A 197 12.16 -10.75 -4.99
N LEU A 198 11.76 -10.14 -3.87
CA LEU A 198 11.23 -10.87 -2.72
C LEU A 198 9.99 -11.69 -3.08
N LEU A 199 9.12 -11.16 -3.92
CA LEU A 199 7.92 -11.85 -4.38
C LEU A 199 8.26 -13.16 -5.09
N GLN A 200 9.36 -13.24 -5.86
CA GLN A 200 9.78 -14.47 -6.54
C GLN A 200 10.10 -15.60 -5.56
N PHE A 201 10.53 -15.27 -4.35
CA PHE A 201 10.89 -16.27 -3.33
C PHE A 201 9.74 -16.57 -2.38
N LEU A 202 8.90 -15.59 -2.08
CA LEU A 202 7.88 -15.71 -1.05
C LEU A 202 6.52 -16.16 -1.61
N LYS A 203 6.07 -15.62 -2.78
CA LYS A 203 4.73 -15.91 -3.30
C LYS A 203 4.57 -17.38 -3.64
N ARG A 204 3.44 -17.96 -3.22
CA ARG A 204 3.08 -19.33 -3.59
C ARG A 204 2.67 -19.41 -5.05
N LYS A 205 2.90 -20.57 -5.66
CA LYS A 205 2.28 -20.88 -6.95
C LYS A 205 0.75 -20.87 -6.74
N PRO A 206 -0.01 -20.25 -7.65
CA PRO A 206 -1.45 -20.31 -7.58
C PRO A 206 -1.89 -21.77 -7.63
N VAL A 207 -2.81 -22.16 -6.76
CA VAL A 207 -3.53 -23.42 -6.90
C VAL A 207 -4.45 -23.19 -8.09
N GLU A 208 -4.25 -23.89 -9.21
CA GLU A 208 -5.24 -23.97 -10.28
C GLU A 208 -6.52 -24.51 -9.64
N GLN A 209 -7.49 -23.67 -9.40
CA GLN A 209 -8.85 -24.12 -9.20
C GLN A 209 -9.26 -24.73 -10.57
N ASP A 210 -9.28 -26.05 -10.61
CA ASP A 210 -9.86 -26.75 -11.75
C ASP A 210 -11.24 -26.16 -11.97
N ALA A 211 -11.44 -25.59 -13.16
CA ALA A 211 -12.72 -25.06 -13.62
C ALA A 211 -13.82 -26.14 -13.77
N SER A 212 -13.61 -27.31 -13.18
CA SER A 212 -14.50 -28.46 -13.16
C SER A 212 -15.46 -28.49 -11.98
N GLU A 213 -15.45 -27.49 -11.07
CA GLU A 213 -16.45 -27.38 -10.00
C GLU A 213 -17.44 -26.20 -10.15
N GLU A 214 -17.60 -25.62 -11.33
CA GLU A 214 -18.90 -25.06 -11.68
C GLU A 214 -19.85 -26.25 -11.89
N LYS A 215 -20.31 -26.83 -10.80
CA LYS A 215 -21.51 -27.65 -10.83
C LYS A 215 -22.60 -26.76 -11.40
N ASP A 216 -23.03 -27.08 -12.63
CA ASP A 216 -24.30 -26.63 -13.17
C ASP A 216 -25.34 -26.75 -12.06
N ILE A 217 -25.69 -25.60 -11.48
CA ILE A 217 -26.87 -25.52 -10.63
C ILE A 217 -28.04 -25.71 -11.60
N ASP A 218 -28.52 -26.93 -11.68
CA ASP A 218 -29.66 -27.28 -12.49
C ASP A 218 -30.88 -26.52 -11.95
N LEU A 219 -31.18 -25.41 -12.61
CA LEU A 219 -32.31 -24.55 -12.29
C LEU A 219 -33.65 -25.26 -12.41
N SER A 220 -33.68 -26.52 -12.92
CA SER A 220 -34.89 -27.34 -13.03
C SER A 220 -35.44 -27.83 -11.69
N ASP A 221 -34.59 -27.80 -10.63
CA ASP A 221 -35.00 -28.20 -9.27
C ASP A 221 -35.66 -27.08 -8.43
N LEU A 222 -35.67 -25.84 -8.95
CA LEU A 222 -36.38 -24.73 -8.33
C LEU A 222 -37.87 -24.81 -8.69
N LYS A 223 -38.60 -25.76 -8.07
CA LYS A 223 -40.07 -25.73 -8.02
C LYS A 223 -40.53 -24.59 -7.15
N ILE A 224 -40.96 -23.50 -7.79
CA ILE A 224 -41.71 -22.44 -7.15
C ILE A 224 -43.13 -23.00 -6.92
N SER A 225 -43.47 -23.32 -5.71
CA SER A 225 -44.82 -23.65 -5.25
C SER A 225 -45.47 -22.42 -4.63
#